data_dd3b37413b3530b5466c9e568e29c878
#
_entry.id   dd3b37413b3530b5466c9e568e29c878
#
_cell.length_a   1.000
_cell.length_b   1.000
_cell.length_c   1.000
_cell.angle_alpha   90.00
_cell.angle_beta   90.00
_cell.angle_gamma   90.00
#
_symmetry.space_group_name_H-M   'P 1'
#
loop_
_entity.id
_entity.type
_entity.pdbx_description
1 polymer ?
#
loop_
_entity_poly.entity_id
_entity_poly.type
_entity_poly.pdbx_seq_one_letter_code
_entity_poly.pdbx_strand_id
1 'polypeptide(L)'
;MNKSYFHDNSNIVAEGLRRLRKEKGMSQEELAAQLQLMGVDIDQRLISKIERNERFVKDYELACLCRVLDVTERELLADFYERFGD
;
A
#
# COMPACT_ATOMS: atom_id res chain seq x y z
N MET A 1 -10.00 15.99 -15.18
CA MET A 1 -9.28 14.86 -14.64
C MET A 1 -7.79 15.15 -14.55
N ASN A 2 -7.16 14.76 -13.47
CA ASN A 2 -5.73 14.95 -13.26
C ASN A 2 -4.95 13.88 -14.01
N LYS A 3 -4.03 14.29 -14.89
CA LYS A 3 -3.23 13.36 -15.69
C LYS A 3 -2.21 12.58 -14.87
N SER A 4 -1.94 13.01 -13.63
CA SER A 4 -0.99 12.32 -12.73
C SER A 4 -1.59 11.07 -12.08
N TYR A 5 -2.91 10.87 -12.21
CA TYR A 5 -3.60 9.77 -11.55
C TYR A 5 -4.12 8.77 -12.58
N PHE A 6 -3.98 7.48 -12.24
CA PHE A 6 -4.50 6.40 -13.07
C PHE A 6 -5.97 6.18 -12.69
N HIS A 7 -6.90 6.50 -13.60
CA HIS A 7 -8.35 6.38 -13.36
C HIS A 7 -8.75 7.00 -12.01
N ASP A 8 -8.22 8.20 -11.72
CA ASP A 8 -8.45 8.94 -10.49
C ASP A 8 -7.85 8.29 -9.23
N ASN A 9 -6.95 7.31 -9.41
CA ASN A 9 -6.26 6.68 -8.29
C ASN A 9 -4.89 7.29 -8.09
N SER A 10 -4.56 7.66 -6.86
CA SER A 10 -3.20 8.09 -6.49
C SER A 10 -2.27 6.88 -6.38
N ASN A 11 -2.84 5.71 -6.11
CA ASN A 11 -2.11 4.45 -6.08
C ASN A 11 -3.08 3.32 -6.42
N ILE A 12 -2.55 2.11 -6.59
CA ILE A 12 -3.38 0.95 -6.91
C ILE A 12 -3.29 -0.13 -5.83
N VAL A 13 -2.73 0.22 -4.66
CA VAL A 13 -2.53 -0.73 -3.56
C VAL A 13 -3.48 -0.50 -2.39
N ALA A 14 -4.25 0.59 -2.39
CA ALA A 14 -5.02 1.03 -1.22
C ALA A 14 -5.89 -0.08 -0.62
N GLU A 15 -6.70 -0.73 -1.45
CA GLU A 15 -7.60 -1.78 -0.98
C GLU A 15 -6.83 -3.01 -0.50
N GLY A 16 -5.87 -3.46 -1.29
CA GLY A 16 -5.06 -4.63 -0.95
C GLY A 16 -4.25 -4.42 0.32
N LEU A 17 -3.67 -3.23 0.45
CA LEU A 17 -2.89 -2.90 1.64
C LEU A 17 -3.75 -2.97 2.91
N ARG A 18 -4.91 -2.32 2.89
CA ARG A 18 -5.78 -2.31 4.06
C ARG A 18 -6.26 -3.72 4.38
N ARG A 19 -6.66 -4.49 3.37
CA ARG A 19 -7.15 -5.86 3.55
C ARG A 19 -6.07 -6.75 4.16
N LEU A 20 -4.89 -6.76 3.55
CA LEU A 20 -3.80 -7.62 4.00
C LEU A 20 -3.27 -7.21 5.38
N ARG A 21 -3.18 -5.90 5.63
CA ARG A 21 -2.77 -5.42 6.94
C ARG A 21 -3.72 -5.93 8.03
N LYS A 22 -5.02 -5.84 7.79
CA LYS A 22 -6.02 -6.32 8.76
C LYS A 22 -5.99 -7.83 8.92
N GLU A 23 -5.80 -8.56 7.81
CA GLU A 23 -5.68 -10.02 7.87
C GLU A 23 -4.49 -10.46 8.71
N LYS A 24 -3.39 -9.68 8.67
CA LYS A 24 -2.20 -9.95 9.48
C LYS A 24 -2.33 -9.44 10.91
N GLY A 25 -3.45 -8.81 11.26
CA GLY A 25 -3.68 -8.30 12.60
C GLY A 25 -2.79 -7.12 12.96
N MET A 26 -2.35 -6.35 11.97
CA MET A 26 -1.38 -5.27 12.17
C MET A 26 -2.08 -3.92 12.11
N SER A 27 -1.76 -3.04 13.06
CA SER A 27 -2.26 -1.67 13.02
C SER A 27 -1.47 -0.83 12.00
N GLN A 28 -2.00 0.32 11.63
CA GLN A 28 -1.27 1.25 10.76
C GLN A 28 0.04 1.69 11.42
N GLU A 29 0.01 1.92 12.73
CA GLU A 29 1.21 2.31 13.48
C GLU A 29 2.27 1.22 13.47
N GLU A 30 1.85 -0.04 13.65
CA GLU A 30 2.77 -1.18 13.62
C GLU A 30 3.40 -1.33 12.24
N LEU A 31 2.59 -1.19 11.19
CA LEU A 31 3.10 -1.25 9.82
C LEU A 31 4.13 -0.15 9.56
N ALA A 32 3.81 1.08 9.98
CA ALA A 32 4.73 2.20 9.83
C ALA A 32 6.05 1.96 10.57
N ALA A 33 5.97 1.44 11.79
CA ALA A 33 7.16 1.13 12.59
C ALA A 33 8.06 0.11 11.88
N GLN A 34 7.48 -0.94 11.30
CA GLN A 34 8.23 -1.94 10.56
C GLN A 34 8.90 -1.35 9.32
N LEU A 35 8.20 -0.49 8.60
CA LEU A 35 8.78 0.18 7.44
C LEU A 35 9.94 1.08 7.82
N GLN A 36 9.81 1.80 8.93
CA GLN A 36 10.88 2.68 9.42
C GLN A 36 12.12 1.88 9.79
N LEU A 37 11.96 0.68 10.35
CA LEU A 37 13.09 -0.21 10.63
C LEU A 37 13.80 -0.62 9.35
N MET A 38 13.12 -0.63 8.22
CA MET A 38 13.72 -0.93 6.91
C MET A 38 14.31 0.31 6.24
N GLY A 39 14.25 1.46 6.90
CA GLY A 39 14.76 2.70 6.33
C GLY A 39 13.77 3.45 5.45
N VAL A 40 12.50 3.05 5.47
CA VAL A 40 11.45 3.72 4.69
C VAL A 40 10.78 4.77 5.57
N ASP A 41 10.83 6.02 5.13
CA ASP A 41 10.33 7.16 5.92
C ASP A 41 8.83 7.33 5.69
N ILE A 42 8.05 6.44 6.28
CA ILE A 42 6.59 6.48 6.24
C ILE A 42 6.07 6.33 7.67
N ASP A 43 5.28 7.30 8.10
CA ASP A 43 4.63 7.25 9.42
C ASP A 43 3.17 6.77 9.27
N GLN A 44 2.48 6.67 10.40
CA GLN A 44 1.09 6.18 10.42
C GLN A 44 0.17 7.07 9.59
N ARG A 45 0.39 8.38 9.61
CA ARG A 45 -0.43 9.33 8.84
C ARG A 45 -0.31 9.06 7.34
N LEU A 46 0.90 8.74 6.88
CA LEU A 46 1.12 8.44 5.46
C LEU A 46 0.54 7.08 5.07
N ILE A 47 0.61 6.09 5.96
CA ILE A 47 -0.07 4.80 5.73
C ILE A 47 -1.57 5.04 5.55
N SER A 48 -2.16 5.86 6.43
CA SER A 48 -3.58 6.19 6.34
C SER A 48 -3.92 6.82 4.99
N LYS A 49 -3.08 7.75 4.51
CA LYS A 49 -3.29 8.39 3.20
C LYS A 49 -3.19 7.39 2.06
N ILE A 50 -2.26 6.44 2.13
CA ILE A 50 -2.15 5.40 1.11
C ILE A 50 -3.43 4.58 1.06
N GLU A 51 -3.92 4.16 2.23
CA GLU A 51 -5.12 3.32 2.32
C GLU A 51 -6.40 4.07 1.89
N ARG A 52 -6.39 5.40 1.95
CA ARG A 52 -7.50 6.21 1.44
C ARG A 52 -7.31 6.63 -0.01
N ASN A 53 -6.27 6.11 -0.66
CA ASN A 53 -5.96 6.43 -2.06
C ASN A 53 -5.67 7.92 -2.26
N GLU A 54 -4.93 8.51 -1.31
CA GLU A 54 -4.62 9.94 -1.31
C GLU A 54 -3.13 10.23 -1.45
N ARG A 55 -2.30 9.20 -1.66
CA ARG A 55 -0.85 9.35 -1.74
C ARG A 55 -0.27 8.37 -2.76
N PHE A 56 0.68 8.85 -3.55
CA PHE A 56 1.46 7.98 -4.43
C PHE A 56 2.30 7.00 -3.62
N VAL A 57 2.57 5.83 -4.19
CA VAL A 57 3.44 4.83 -3.59
C VAL A 57 4.64 4.64 -4.52
N LYS A 58 5.83 4.85 -3.98
CA LYS A 58 7.07 4.66 -4.73
C LYS A 58 7.37 3.16 -4.85
N ASP A 59 8.11 2.78 -5.89
CA ASP A 59 8.37 1.37 -6.17
C ASP A 59 9.06 0.66 -5.00
N TYR A 60 10.03 1.29 -4.35
CA TYR A 60 10.70 0.66 -3.20
C TYR A 60 9.77 0.57 -1.99
N GLU A 61 8.82 1.51 -1.86
CA GLU A 61 7.82 1.44 -0.81
C GLU A 61 6.90 0.23 -1.02
N LEU A 62 6.52 -0.01 -2.26
CA LEU A 62 5.72 -1.18 -2.62
C LEU A 62 6.44 -2.48 -2.22
N ALA A 63 7.71 -2.59 -2.58
CA ALA A 63 8.51 -3.76 -2.26
C ALA A 63 8.61 -3.97 -0.75
N CYS A 64 8.81 -2.90 0.01
CA CYS A 64 8.94 -2.98 1.46
C CYS A 64 7.61 -3.32 2.14
N LEU A 65 6.50 -2.80 1.62
CA LEU A 65 5.18 -3.18 2.11
C LEU A 65 4.97 -4.69 1.96
N CYS A 66 5.34 -5.24 0.81
CA CYS A 66 5.23 -6.67 0.57
C CYS A 66 6.08 -7.48 1.55
N ARG A 67 7.29 -7.01 1.85
CA ARG A 67 8.16 -7.71 2.80
C ARG A 67 7.60 -7.70 4.21
N VAL A 68 7.10 -6.55 4.66
CA VAL A 68 6.54 -6.45 6.01
C VAL A 68 5.31 -7.33 6.14
N LEU A 69 4.46 -7.33 5.12
CA LEU A 69 3.22 -8.12 5.15
C LEU A 69 3.43 -9.58 4.77
N ASP A 70 4.62 -9.93 4.32
CA ASP A 70 4.96 -11.29 3.86
C ASP A 70 4.01 -11.76 2.76
N VAL A 71 3.87 -10.92 1.74
CA VAL A 71 3.04 -11.21 0.56
C VAL A 71 3.84 -10.86 -0.69
N THR A 72 3.37 -11.36 -1.82
CA THR A 72 3.94 -10.98 -3.12
C THR A 72 3.30 -9.67 -3.59
N GLU A 73 3.96 -9.02 -4.56
CA GLU A 73 3.40 -7.82 -5.20
C GLU A 73 2.06 -8.14 -5.85
N ARG A 74 1.94 -9.32 -6.48
CA ARG A 74 0.68 -9.72 -7.10
C ARG A 74 -0.44 -9.87 -6.07
N GLU A 75 -0.12 -10.41 -4.90
CA GLU A 75 -1.12 -10.51 -3.83
C GLU A 75 -1.55 -9.13 -3.34
N LEU A 76 -0.61 -8.21 -3.18
CA LEU A 76 -0.92 -6.86 -2.75
C LEU A 76 -1.75 -6.11 -3.78
N LEU A 77 -1.54 -6.38 -5.07
CA LEU A 77 -2.25 -5.72 -6.17
C LEU A 77 -3.48 -6.51 -6.65
N ALA A 78 -3.85 -7.58 -5.96
CA ALA A 78 -4.92 -8.47 -6.42
C ALA A 78 -6.24 -7.72 -6.65
N ASP A 79 -6.60 -6.78 -5.77
CA ASP A 79 -7.85 -6.03 -5.91
C ASP A 79 -7.85 -5.16 -7.16
N PHE A 80 -6.67 -4.62 -7.52
CA PHE A 80 -6.51 -3.88 -8.76
C PHE A 80 -6.74 -4.79 -9.98
N TYR A 81 -6.13 -5.98 -9.98
CA TYR A 81 -6.28 -6.91 -11.11
C TYR A 81 -7.71 -7.42 -11.25
N GLU A 82 -8.42 -7.59 -10.14
CA GLU A 82 -9.84 -7.96 -10.20
C GLU A 82 -10.67 -6.89 -10.89
N ARG A 83 -10.35 -5.62 -10.63
CA ARG A 83 -11.13 -4.50 -11.17
C ARG A 83 -10.77 -4.19 -12.62
N PHE A 84 -9.49 -4.23 -12.97
CA PHE A 84 -9.00 -3.78 -14.27
C PHE A 84 -8.49 -4.91 -15.16
N GLY A 85 -8.48 -6.14 -14.68
CA GLY A 85 -7.95 -7.30 -15.41
C GLY A 85 -6.45 -7.46 -15.23
N ASP A 86 -5.97 -8.58 -15.68
CA ASP A 86 -4.53 -8.91 -15.57
C ASP A 86 -3.69 -8.21 -16.62
#